data_e51b2b6e1e041568af038007d86fa226
#
_entry.id   e51b2b6e1e041568af038007d86fa226
#
_cell.length_a   1.000
_cell.length_b   1.000
_cell.length_c   1.000
_cell.angle_alpha   90.00
_cell.angle_beta   90.00
_cell.angle_gamma   90.00
#
_symmetry.space_group_name_H-M   'P 1'
#
loop_
_entity.id
_entity.type
_entity.pdbx_description
1 polymer ?
#
loop_
_entity_poly.entity_id
_entity_poly.type
_entity_poly.pdbx_seq_one_letter_code
_entity_poly.pdbx_strand_id
1 'polypeptide(L)'
;MAYNIIFYFSDQQRWDTCGCFGQPLNITPNLDKLAAEGVKFDNAFSPQPVCGPCRALFQTGKYPTETGCFRNNLMLPSNIKTLGEYMEKDAGYETAYIGKWHLASDGELEKKPTVDHTITAVPLELRGGYTGYWRAADVLEFTSHGYDGYVFDENNNRIDFKGYRADCINQFALDYLDQYAGEKPFFMTVSQIEPHHQNDHNHYEGPNGS
;
A
#
# COMPACT_ATOMS: atom_id res chain seq x y z
N MET A 1 13.70 -17.23 17.05
CA MET A 1 12.39 -17.15 16.35
C MET A 1 12.36 -15.87 15.55
N ALA A 2 11.93 -15.91 14.29
CA ALA A 2 11.67 -14.71 13.51
C ALA A 2 10.27 -14.17 13.87
N TYR A 3 10.11 -12.86 13.87
CA TYR A 3 8.82 -12.20 14.15
C TYR A 3 8.00 -12.10 12.87
N ASN A 4 6.68 -12.21 12.96
CA ASN A 4 5.78 -11.74 11.92
C ASN A 4 5.83 -10.23 11.84
N ILE A 5 5.82 -9.67 10.63
CA ILE A 5 5.98 -8.25 10.41
C ILE A 5 4.78 -7.75 9.60
N ILE A 6 4.13 -6.71 10.10
CA ILE A 6 3.08 -5.99 9.39
C ILE A 6 3.58 -4.56 9.13
N PHE A 7 3.67 -4.19 7.86
CA PHE A 7 3.92 -2.83 7.41
C PHE A 7 2.59 -2.23 6.94
N TYR A 8 1.98 -1.43 7.82
CA TYR A 8 0.70 -0.79 7.58
C TYR A 8 0.90 0.70 7.35
N PHE A 9 0.41 1.25 6.24
CA PHE A 9 0.45 2.68 5.99
C PHE A 9 -0.79 3.21 5.26
N SER A 10 -1.08 4.49 5.50
CA SER A 10 -2.12 5.28 4.86
C SER A 10 -1.54 6.14 3.73
N ASP A 11 -2.36 6.52 2.74
CA ASP A 11 -1.97 7.45 1.69
C ASP A 11 -2.47 8.87 2.03
N GLN A 12 -1.66 9.86 1.77
CA GLN A 12 -1.96 11.30 1.93
C GLN A 12 -2.34 11.73 3.36
N GLN A 13 -2.12 10.91 4.38
CA GLN A 13 -2.40 11.29 5.76
C GLN A 13 -1.37 12.29 6.30
N ARG A 14 -1.84 13.40 6.82
CA ARG A 14 -1.00 14.37 7.51
C ARG A 14 -0.73 13.89 8.94
N TRP A 15 0.51 14.07 9.41
CA TRP A 15 0.92 13.68 10.76
C TRP A 15 0.08 14.38 11.87
N ASP A 16 -0.29 15.66 11.65
CA ASP A 16 -1.06 16.47 12.60
C ASP A 16 -2.56 16.10 12.68
N THR A 17 -3.01 15.10 11.92
CA THR A 17 -4.35 14.51 12.08
C THR A 17 -4.37 13.38 13.12
N CYS A 18 -3.22 12.96 13.65
CA CYS A 18 -3.13 11.90 14.65
C CYS A 18 -3.12 12.47 16.08
N GLY A 19 -3.87 11.86 16.99
CA GLY A 19 -3.94 12.28 18.41
C GLY A 19 -2.59 12.23 19.09
N CYS A 20 -1.75 11.23 18.82
CA CYS A 20 -0.40 11.10 19.35
C CYS A 20 0.54 12.25 18.93
N PHE A 21 0.17 13.05 17.93
CA PHE A 21 0.85 14.27 17.52
C PHE A 21 0.10 15.55 17.89
N GLY A 22 -0.92 15.46 18.76
CA GLY A 22 -1.61 16.61 19.34
C GLY A 22 -2.95 16.97 18.70
N GLN A 23 -3.53 16.14 17.83
CA GLN A 23 -4.90 16.33 17.31
C GLN A 23 -5.92 16.15 18.46
N PRO A 24 -6.76 17.17 18.77
CA PRO A 24 -7.66 17.10 19.93
C PRO A 24 -8.95 16.32 19.68
N LEU A 25 -9.28 15.95 18.44
CA LEU A 25 -10.59 15.40 18.09
C LEU A 25 -10.74 13.88 18.36
N ASN A 26 -9.74 13.23 18.93
CA ASN A 26 -9.76 11.78 19.21
C ASN A 26 -10.22 10.90 18.01
N ILE A 27 -9.72 11.22 16.82
CA ILE A 27 -10.10 10.53 15.58
C ILE A 27 -9.17 9.38 15.21
N THR A 28 -8.06 9.20 15.94
CA THR A 28 -7.08 8.11 15.72
C THR A 28 -6.78 7.30 16.97
N PRO A 29 -7.80 6.84 17.74
CA PRO A 29 -7.56 6.23 19.06
C PRO A 29 -6.69 4.98 19.02
N ASN A 30 -6.76 4.18 17.94
CA ASN A 30 -5.97 2.97 17.78
C ASN A 30 -4.49 3.29 17.47
N LEU A 31 -4.22 4.31 16.65
CA LEU A 31 -2.85 4.78 16.40
C LEU A 31 -2.25 5.41 17.66
N ASP A 32 -3.05 6.14 18.42
CA ASP A 32 -2.62 6.76 19.68
C ASP A 32 -2.24 5.70 20.73
N LYS A 33 -3.03 4.64 20.82
CA LYS A 33 -2.73 3.47 21.65
C LYS A 33 -1.43 2.79 21.21
N LEU A 34 -1.28 2.53 19.90
CA LEU A 34 -0.07 1.92 19.35
C LEU A 34 1.17 2.78 19.63
N ALA A 35 1.05 4.10 19.49
CA ALA A 35 2.15 5.04 19.82
C ALA A 35 2.51 5.03 21.29
N ALA A 36 1.54 4.86 22.18
CA ALA A 36 1.76 4.79 23.63
C ALA A 36 2.40 3.47 24.09
N GLU A 37 2.14 2.37 23.37
CA GLU A 37 2.66 1.03 23.68
C GLU A 37 3.96 0.69 22.93
N GLY A 38 4.28 1.44 21.87
CA GLY A 38 5.41 1.21 21.00
C GLY A 38 6.41 2.36 20.94
N VAL A 39 6.95 2.61 19.76
CA VAL A 39 7.89 3.71 19.50
C VAL A 39 7.28 4.69 18.52
N LYS A 40 7.21 5.95 18.88
CA LYS A 40 6.78 7.06 18.03
C LYS A 40 8.00 7.84 17.53
N PHE A 41 8.04 8.10 16.23
CA PHE A 41 9.08 8.92 15.61
C PHE A 41 8.54 10.33 15.36
N ASP A 42 9.06 11.32 16.09
CA ASP A 42 8.63 12.72 15.95
C ASP A 42 9.18 13.39 14.69
N ASN A 43 10.27 12.86 14.14
CA ASN A 43 10.98 13.41 12.98
C ASN A 43 11.20 12.33 11.93
N ALA A 44 10.13 11.90 11.26
CA ALA A 44 10.18 11.01 10.10
C ALA A 44 9.81 11.80 8.84
N PHE A 45 10.65 11.72 7.80
CA PHE A 45 10.49 12.49 6.58
C PHE A 45 10.52 11.59 5.35
N SER A 46 9.58 11.80 4.43
CA SER A 46 9.69 11.25 3.08
C SER A 46 10.53 12.19 2.21
N PRO A 47 11.55 11.71 1.49
CA PRO A 47 12.34 12.54 0.59
C PRO A 47 11.53 13.06 -0.61
N GLN A 48 10.45 12.37 -0.95
CA GLN A 48 9.51 12.75 -2.00
C GLN A 48 8.10 12.36 -1.57
N PRO A 49 7.29 13.30 -1.01
CA PRO A 49 5.95 13.01 -0.49
C PRO A 49 4.91 12.98 -1.63
N VAL A 50 5.09 12.06 -2.57
CA VAL A 50 4.21 11.77 -3.71
C VAL A 50 4.05 10.25 -3.79
N CYS A 51 2.88 9.74 -4.15
CA CYS A 51 2.50 8.33 -4.05
C CYS A 51 3.56 7.36 -4.63
N GLY A 52 3.84 7.41 -5.93
CA GLY A 52 4.79 6.52 -6.59
C GLY A 52 6.21 6.62 -6.03
N PRO A 53 6.82 7.82 -5.96
CA PRO A 53 8.15 8.02 -5.39
C PRO A 53 8.30 7.51 -3.96
N CYS A 54 7.34 7.80 -3.08
CA CYS A 54 7.36 7.35 -1.70
C CYS A 54 7.25 5.82 -1.61
N ARG A 55 6.40 5.21 -2.43
CA ARG A 55 6.26 3.74 -2.49
C ARG A 55 7.52 3.07 -3.02
N ALA A 56 8.16 3.64 -4.05
CA ALA A 56 9.44 3.17 -4.55
C ALA A 56 10.53 3.22 -3.47
N LEU A 57 10.55 4.29 -2.67
CA LEU A 57 11.47 4.41 -1.53
C LEU A 57 11.20 3.31 -0.50
N PHE A 58 9.95 3.06 -0.09
CA PHE A 58 9.61 2.00 0.86
C PHE A 58 10.00 0.62 0.35
N GLN A 59 9.82 0.37 -0.95
CA GLN A 59 10.17 -0.92 -1.53
C GLN A 59 11.67 -1.13 -1.73
N THR A 60 12.48 -0.08 -1.84
CA THR A 60 13.88 -0.21 -2.24
C THR A 60 14.89 0.32 -1.23
N GLY A 61 14.45 1.18 -0.29
CA GLY A 61 15.35 1.93 0.59
C GLY A 61 16.21 2.98 -0.16
N LYS A 62 15.88 3.29 -1.42
CA LYS A 62 16.67 4.19 -2.28
C LYS A 62 15.91 5.48 -2.59
N TYR A 63 16.66 6.56 -2.78
CA TYR A 63 16.07 7.83 -3.19
C TYR A 63 15.42 7.74 -4.58
N PRO A 64 14.37 8.54 -4.85
CA PRO A 64 13.72 8.57 -6.16
C PRO A 64 14.67 8.89 -7.31
N THR A 65 15.72 9.67 -7.07
CA THR A 65 16.78 9.97 -8.06
C THR A 65 17.67 8.77 -8.40
N GLU A 66 17.77 7.80 -7.50
CA GLU A 66 18.50 6.54 -7.72
C GLU A 66 17.64 5.50 -8.42
N THR A 67 16.35 5.45 -8.09
CA THR A 67 15.41 4.49 -8.69
C THR A 67 14.87 4.95 -10.03
N GLY A 68 14.94 6.25 -10.33
CA GLY A 68 14.25 6.86 -11.46
C GLY A 68 12.76 7.14 -11.22
N CYS A 69 12.17 6.65 -10.12
CA CYS A 69 10.76 6.85 -9.77
C CYS A 69 10.57 8.18 -9.03
N PHE A 70 10.81 9.30 -9.69
CA PHE A 70 10.76 10.64 -9.09
C PHE A 70 9.40 11.36 -9.24
N ARG A 71 8.43 10.72 -9.90
CA ARG A 71 7.04 11.19 -10.05
C ARG A 71 6.08 10.01 -10.21
N ASN A 72 4.78 10.24 -10.11
CA ASN A 72 3.78 9.23 -10.44
C ASN A 72 3.89 8.79 -11.91
N ASN A 73 3.37 7.63 -12.21
CA ASN A 73 3.40 6.99 -13.53
C ASN A 73 4.84 6.67 -14.02
N LEU A 74 5.70 6.31 -13.08
CA LEU A 74 6.99 5.70 -13.37
C LEU A 74 7.05 4.34 -12.68
N MET A 75 7.24 3.30 -13.48
CA MET A 75 7.31 1.93 -13.01
C MET A 75 8.61 1.69 -12.23
N LEU A 76 8.55 0.86 -11.20
CA LEU A 76 9.73 0.45 -10.46
C LEU A 76 10.67 -0.38 -11.35
N PRO A 77 11.94 0.01 -11.52
CA PRO A 77 12.87 -0.75 -12.35
C PRO A 77 13.11 -2.17 -11.81
N SER A 78 13.03 -3.16 -12.69
CA SER A 78 13.18 -4.58 -12.36
C SER A 78 14.59 -4.99 -11.91
N ASN A 79 15.60 -4.15 -12.16
CA ASN A 79 16.98 -4.39 -11.75
C ASN A 79 17.31 -3.89 -10.33
N ILE A 80 16.34 -3.33 -9.61
CA ILE A 80 16.50 -2.88 -8.23
C ILE A 80 15.79 -3.87 -7.32
N LYS A 81 16.55 -4.51 -6.43
CA LYS A 81 16.02 -5.45 -5.46
C LYS A 81 15.10 -4.74 -4.46
N THR A 82 13.93 -5.31 -4.22
CA THR A 82 12.89 -4.72 -3.39
C THR A 82 12.85 -5.32 -1.99
N LEU A 83 12.15 -4.66 -1.09
CA LEU A 83 11.90 -5.18 0.27
C LEU A 83 11.18 -6.53 0.24
N GLY A 84 10.17 -6.70 -0.64
CA GLY A 84 9.49 -7.98 -0.81
C GLY A 84 10.45 -9.10 -1.22
N GLU A 85 11.35 -8.82 -2.15
CA GLU A 85 12.38 -9.80 -2.57
C GLU A 85 13.38 -10.13 -1.46
N TYR A 86 13.80 -9.14 -0.65
CA TYR A 86 14.66 -9.40 0.51
C TYR A 86 13.96 -10.27 1.54
N MET A 87 12.70 -9.97 1.85
CA MET A 87 11.93 -10.73 2.84
C MET A 87 11.67 -12.15 2.38
N GLU A 88 11.28 -12.35 1.13
CA GLU A 88 10.97 -13.67 0.60
C GLU A 88 12.22 -14.51 0.32
N LYS A 89 13.15 -13.98 -0.51
CA LYS A 89 14.28 -14.77 -1.03
C LYS A 89 15.44 -14.89 -0.05
N ASP A 90 15.75 -13.83 0.70
CA ASP A 90 16.93 -13.82 1.58
C ASP A 90 16.56 -14.18 3.03
N ALA A 91 15.39 -13.72 3.50
CA ALA A 91 14.96 -13.93 4.88
C ALA A 91 13.99 -15.11 5.06
N GLY A 92 13.44 -15.67 3.98
CA GLY A 92 12.57 -16.84 4.00
C GLY A 92 11.16 -16.59 4.56
N TYR A 93 10.67 -15.34 4.46
CA TYR A 93 9.33 -14.99 4.87
C TYR A 93 8.30 -15.36 3.80
N GLU A 94 7.09 -15.69 4.25
CA GLU A 94 5.92 -15.64 3.40
C GLU A 94 5.52 -14.18 3.18
N THR A 95 5.25 -13.76 1.95
CA THR A 95 4.93 -12.37 1.64
C THR A 95 3.45 -12.18 1.35
N ALA A 96 2.88 -11.07 1.83
CA ALA A 96 1.52 -10.64 1.55
C ALA A 96 1.48 -9.15 1.20
N TYR A 97 0.70 -8.78 0.18
CA TYR A 97 0.47 -7.38 -0.19
C TYR A 97 -1.02 -7.11 -0.41
N ILE A 98 -1.52 -6.04 0.23
CA ILE A 98 -2.94 -5.70 0.23
C ILE A 98 -3.09 -4.20 -0.02
N GLY A 99 -3.96 -3.82 -0.97
CA GLY A 99 -4.29 -2.42 -1.26
C GLY A 99 -3.58 -1.83 -2.48
N LYS A 100 -3.13 -0.58 -2.40
CA LYS A 100 -2.57 0.17 -3.53
C LYS A 100 -1.09 -0.14 -3.76
N TRP A 101 -0.71 -0.56 -4.98
CA TRP A 101 0.69 -0.78 -5.39
C TRP A 101 1.35 0.46 -5.96
N HIS A 102 0.84 0.99 -7.06
CA HIS A 102 1.23 2.21 -7.77
C HIS A 102 2.70 2.24 -8.25
N LEU A 103 3.23 1.08 -8.66
CA LEU A 103 4.60 0.92 -9.14
C LEU A 103 4.71 0.02 -10.39
N ALA A 104 3.59 -0.35 -11.02
CA ALA A 104 3.58 -1.25 -12.16
C ALA A 104 3.26 -0.56 -13.50
N SER A 105 2.67 0.63 -13.47
CA SER A 105 2.35 1.39 -14.68
C SER A 105 3.45 2.39 -15.00
N ASP A 106 3.82 2.48 -16.28
CA ASP A 106 4.81 3.42 -16.79
C ASP A 106 4.24 4.27 -17.91
N GLY A 107 4.37 5.59 -17.79
CA GLY A 107 3.86 6.54 -18.76
C GLY A 107 4.63 7.84 -18.76
N GLU A 108 4.80 8.42 -19.95
CA GLU A 108 5.30 9.77 -20.09
C GLU A 108 4.17 10.78 -19.80
N LEU A 109 4.52 11.97 -19.28
CA LEU A 109 3.57 13.01 -18.89
C LEU A 109 2.61 13.44 -20.00
N GLU A 110 3.00 13.34 -21.26
CA GLU A 110 2.25 13.82 -22.42
C GLU A 110 1.83 12.71 -23.39
N LYS A 111 2.13 11.45 -23.07
CA LYS A 111 1.81 10.29 -23.90
C LYS A 111 1.02 9.26 -23.12
N LYS A 112 0.29 8.40 -23.84
CA LYS A 112 -0.31 7.22 -23.21
C LYS A 112 0.78 6.35 -22.56
N PRO A 113 0.49 5.72 -21.41
CA PRO A 113 1.40 4.77 -20.78
C PRO A 113 1.87 3.73 -21.78
N THR A 114 3.16 3.41 -21.76
CA THR A 114 3.70 2.29 -22.53
C THR A 114 3.33 0.96 -21.88
N VAL A 115 3.18 0.96 -20.55
CA VAL A 115 2.67 -0.15 -19.74
C VAL A 115 1.60 0.40 -18.82
N ASP A 116 0.38 -0.13 -18.92
CA ASP A 116 -0.77 0.37 -18.15
C ASP A 116 -1.46 -0.77 -17.40
N HIS A 117 -1.29 -0.78 -16.09
CA HIS A 117 -1.97 -1.69 -15.16
C HIS A 117 -2.91 -0.94 -14.21
N THR A 118 -3.24 0.32 -14.50
CA THR A 118 -4.05 1.17 -13.60
C THR A 118 -5.42 0.58 -13.29
N ILE A 119 -6.00 -0.17 -14.21
CA ILE A 119 -7.31 -0.84 -14.06
C ILE A 119 -7.25 -2.35 -14.34
N THR A 120 -6.05 -2.90 -14.53
CA THR A 120 -5.83 -4.34 -14.80
C THR A 120 -4.92 -4.96 -13.74
N ALA A 121 -4.85 -6.29 -13.74
CA ALA A 121 -3.98 -7.00 -12.80
C ALA A 121 -2.51 -6.64 -12.99
N VAL A 122 -1.80 -6.48 -11.88
CA VAL A 122 -0.33 -6.34 -11.87
C VAL A 122 0.28 -7.73 -12.09
N PRO A 123 1.06 -7.95 -13.16
CA PRO A 123 1.73 -9.24 -13.39
C PRO A 123 2.72 -9.58 -12.27
N LEU A 124 2.95 -10.86 -12.02
CA LEU A 124 3.78 -11.34 -10.91
C LEU A 124 5.18 -10.71 -10.90
N GLU A 125 5.79 -10.56 -12.06
CA GLU A 125 7.13 -9.98 -12.24
C GLU A 125 7.21 -8.48 -11.87
N LEU A 126 6.07 -7.78 -11.79
CA LEU A 126 5.99 -6.37 -11.40
C LEU A 126 5.52 -6.15 -9.96
N ARG A 127 5.34 -7.23 -9.17
CA ARG A 127 4.90 -7.17 -7.77
C ARG A 127 6.05 -7.01 -6.77
N GLY A 128 7.27 -6.74 -7.20
CA GLY A 128 8.40 -6.49 -6.31
C GLY A 128 8.68 -7.61 -5.30
N GLY A 129 8.54 -8.88 -5.73
CA GLY A 129 8.83 -10.05 -4.90
C GLY A 129 7.72 -10.49 -3.95
N TYR A 130 6.55 -9.86 -4.00
CA TYR A 130 5.36 -10.34 -3.26
C TYR A 130 4.69 -11.46 -4.07
N THR A 131 5.13 -12.71 -3.85
CA THR A 131 4.65 -13.87 -4.60
C THR A 131 3.57 -14.67 -3.87
N GLY A 132 3.37 -14.42 -2.59
CA GLY A 132 2.36 -15.06 -1.77
C GLY A 132 0.97 -14.42 -1.92
N TYR A 133 0.33 -14.10 -0.81
CA TYR A 133 -1.00 -13.51 -0.81
C TYR A 133 -1.02 -12.10 -1.44
N TRP A 134 -1.86 -11.91 -2.43
CA TRP A 134 -2.00 -10.64 -3.14
C TRP A 134 -3.48 -10.24 -3.23
N ARG A 135 -3.83 -9.06 -2.73
CA ARG A 135 -5.17 -8.43 -2.83
C ARG A 135 -4.96 -6.96 -3.13
N ALA A 136 -4.54 -6.64 -4.37
CA ALA A 136 -4.11 -5.30 -4.69
C ALA A 136 -4.49 -4.85 -6.10
N ALA A 137 -4.47 -3.54 -6.29
CA ALA A 137 -4.52 -2.88 -7.59
C ALA A 137 -3.36 -1.90 -7.72
N ASP A 138 -2.91 -1.60 -8.94
CA ASP A 138 -1.82 -0.65 -9.15
C ASP A 138 -2.25 0.75 -8.69
N VAL A 139 -3.31 1.29 -9.26
CA VAL A 139 -3.90 2.56 -8.85
C VAL A 139 -5.30 2.28 -8.27
N LEU A 140 -5.36 2.03 -6.96
CA LEU A 140 -6.57 1.55 -6.29
C LEU A 140 -7.75 2.53 -6.44
N GLU A 141 -7.49 3.83 -6.52
CA GLU A 141 -8.51 4.86 -6.77
C GLU A 141 -9.14 4.79 -8.17
N PHE A 142 -8.54 4.07 -9.14
CA PHE A 142 -9.12 3.85 -10.45
C PHE A 142 -9.94 2.56 -10.53
N THR A 143 -9.76 1.68 -9.57
CA THR A 143 -10.50 0.41 -9.46
C THR A 143 -11.57 0.45 -8.37
N SER A 144 -11.69 1.56 -7.64
CA SER A 144 -12.62 1.65 -6.51
C SER A 144 -13.02 3.08 -6.18
N HIS A 145 -14.18 3.20 -5.53
CA HIS A 145 -14.67 4.38 -4.82
C HIS A 145 -14.87 4.05 -3.35
N GLY A 146 -15.39 4.99 -2.57
CA GLY A 146 -15.51 4.85 -1.12
C GLY A 146 -16.27 3.61 -0.64
N TYR A 147 -17.22 3.09 -1.44
CA TYR A 147 -18.09 1.99 -1.00
C TYR A 147 -18.17 0.78 -1.92
N ASP A 148 -17.46 0.77 -3.02
CA ASP A 148 -17.35 -0.36 -3.93
C ASP A 148 -16.06 -0.33 -4.72
N GLY A 149 -15.73 -1.45 -5.34
CA GLY A 149 -14.57 -1.55 -6.18
C GLY A 149 -14.10 -2.97 -6.37
N TYR A 150 -12.87 -3.09 -6.84
CA TYR A 150 -12.22 -4.38 -7.01
C TYR A 150 -10.70 -4.28 -6.82
N VAL A 151 -10.12 -5.41 -6.46
CA VAL A 151 -8.69 -5.68 -6.47
C VAL A 151 -8.44 -6.94 -7.31
N PHE A 152 -7.18 -7.33 -7.43
CA PHE A 152 -6.80 -8.59 -8.07
C PHE A 152 -6.14 -9.52 -7.06
N ASP A 153 -6.33 -10.84 -7.25
CA ASP A 153 -5.68 -11.85 -6.44
C ASP A 153 -4.28 -12.25 -6.99
N GLU A 154 -3.64 -13.21 -6.33
CA GLU A 154 -2.34 -13.76 -6.73
C GLU A 154 -2.35 -14.40 -8.13
N ASN A 155 -3.50 -14.86 -8.59
CA ASN A 155 -3.72 -15.50 -9.89
C ASN A 155 -4.22 -14.51 -10.97
N ASN A 156 -4.24 -13.21 -10.70
CA ASN A 156 -4.77 -12.14 -11.55
C ASN A 156 -6.31 -12.18 -11.72
N ASN A 157 -7.04 -12.92 -10.89
CA ASN A 157 -8.48 -12.86 -10.90
C ASN A 157 -8.98 -11.58 -10.23
N ARG A 158 -10.03 -10.98 -10.78
CA ARG A 158 -10.68 -9.83 -10.19
C ARG A 158 -11.53 -10.27 -8.98
N ILE A 159 -11.36 -9.56 -7.87
CA ILE A 159 -12.12 -9.72 -6.62
C ILE A 159 -12.89 -8.43 -6.36
N ASP A 160 -14.20 -8.47 -6.55
CA ASP A 160 -15.08 -7.34 -6.27
C ASP A 160 -15.35 -7.25 -4.76
N PHE A 161 -15.49 -6.02 -4.26
CA PHE A 161 -15.91 -5.77 -2.87
C PHE A 161 -17.01 -4.71 -2.81
N LYS A 162 -17.82 -4.79 -1.73
CA LYS A 162 -18.85 -3.80 -1.39
C LYS A 162 -18.79 -3.49 0.10
N GLY A 163 -18.85 -2.22 0.43
CA GLY A 163 -18.67 -1.68 1.77
C GLY A 163 -17.61 -0.59 1.76
N TYR A 164 -17.43 0.10 2.89
CA TYR A 164 -16.42 1.15 2.97
C TYR A 164 -15.03 0.57 2.63
N ARG A 165 -14.36 1.19 1.65
CA ARG A 165 -13.12 0.65 1.04
C ARG A 165 -12.05 0.32 2.07
N ALA A 166 -11.80 1.21 3.05
CA ALA A 166 -10.81 0.95 4.09
C ALA A 166 -11.14 -0.31 4.91
N ASP A 167 -12.43 -0.55 5.21
CA ASP A 167 -12.86 -1.75 5.93
C ASP A 167 -12.67 -3.00 5.07
N CYS A 168 -12.98 -2.92 3.78
CA CYS A 168 -12.79 -4.04 2.85
C CYS A 168 -11.30 -4.40 2.68
N ILE A 169 -10.42 -3.40 2.56
CA ILE A 169 -8.97 -3.61 2.50
C ILE A 169 -8.46 -4.22 3.81
N ASN A 170 -8.95 -3.75 4.97
CA ASN A 170 -8.62 -4.36 6.26
C ASN A 170 -9.14 -5.80 6.35
N GLN A 171 -10.34 -6.09 5.82
CA GLN A 171 -10.89 -7.46 5.84
C GLN A 171 -9.98 -8.43 5.08
N PHE A 172 -9.43 -8.05 3.92
CA PHE A 172 -8.45 -8.90 3.21
C PHE A 172 -7.20 -9.20 4.07
N ALA A 173 -6.77 -8.25 4.91
CA ALA A 173 -5.66 -8.48 5.83
C ALA A 173 -6.06 -9.45 6.96
N LEU A 174 -7.26 -9.33 7.50
CA LEU A 174 -7.79 -10.27 8.49
C LEU A 174 -7.98 -11.67 7.89
N ASP A 175 -8.51 -11.77 6.68
CA ASP A 175 -8.67 -13.04 5.97
C ASP A 175 -7.33 -13.75 5.77
N TYR A 176 -6.25 -13.00 5.48
CA TYR A 176 -4.90 -13.57 5.43
C TYR A 176 -4.47 -14.10 6.80
N LEU A 177 -4.67 -13.34 7.86
CA LEU A 177 -4.29 -13.76 9.22
C LEU A 177 -5.06 -15.00 9.69
N ASP A 178 -6.36 -15.09 9.34
CA ASP A 178 -7.20 -16.23 9.71
C ASP A 178 -6.78 -17.53 9.00
N GLN A 179 -6.26 -17.45 7.78
CA GLN A 179 -5.79 -18.61 7.02
C GLN A 179 -4.30 -18.91 7.20
N TYR A 180 -3.56 -18.05 7.89
CA TYR A 180 -2.11 -18.21 8.08
C TYR A 180 -1.78 -19.41 8.94
N ALA A 181 -1.08 -20.39 8.37
CA ALA A 181 -0.77 -21.68 9.01
C ALA A 181 0.38 -21.64 10.05
N GLY A 182 1.18 -20.57 10.06
CA GLY A 182 2.27 -20.40 11.01
C GLY A 182 3.54 -21.19 10.71
N GLU A 183 3.68 -21.77 9.52
CA GLU A 183 4.86 -22.57 9.15
C GLU A 183 6.13 -21.72 8.94
N LYS A 184 5.97 -20.52 8.38
CA LYS A 184 7.06 -19.55 8.17
C LYS A 184 6.63 -18.20 8.72
N PRO A 185 7.56 -17.34 9.14
CA PRO A 185 7.19 -15.96 9.47
C PRO A 185 6.65 -15.26 8.23
N PHE A 186 5.69 -14.35 8.41
CA PHE A 186 5.17 -13.55 7.31
C PHE A 186 5.63 -12.09 7.36
N PHE A 187 5.74 -11.51 6.18
CA PHE A 187 5.86 -10.07 5.95
C PHE A 187 4.64 -9.59 5.16
N MET A 188 3.75 -8.86 5.81
CA MET A 188 2.53 -8.34 5.21
C MET A 188 2.59 -6.84 5.07
N THR A 189 2.36 -6.34 3.87
CA THR A 189 2.17 -4.91 3.60
C THR A 189 0.68 -4.63 3.41
N VAL A 190 0.12 -3.73 4.22
CA VAL A 190 -1.24 -3.21 4.07
C VAL A 190 -1.15 -1.74 3.66
N SER A 191 -1.51 -1.47 2.44
CA SER A 191 -1.41 -0.17 1.78
C SER A 191 -2.80 0.42 1.59
N GLN A 192 -3.27 1.13 2.61
CA GLN A 192 -4.54 1.85 2.54
C GLN A 192 -4.45 3.02 1.59
N ILE A 193 -5.60 3.41 1.03
CA ILE A 193 -5.71 4.64 0.26
C ILE A 193 -6.22 5.79 1.15
N GLU A 194 -7.08 5.51 2.10
CA GLU A 194 -7.61 6.54 3.00
C GLU A 194 -6.51 7.15 3.89
N PRO A 195 -6.60 8.48 4.13
CA PRO A 195 -7.62 9.45 3.74
C PRO A 195 -7.35 10.18 2.41
N HIS A 196 -6.79 9.50 1.40
CA HIS A 196 -6.52 10.11 0.09
C HIS A 196 -7.80 10.64 -0.57
N HIS A 197 -7.69 11.80 -1.21
CA HIS A 197 -8.75 12.43 -1.99
C HIS A 197 -9.14 11.55 -3.19
N GLN A 198 -10.44 11.38 -3.44
CA GLN A 198 -10.94 10.67 -4.62
C GLN A 198 -10.94 11.62 -5.83
N ASN A 199 -9.99 11.43 -6.73
CA ASN A 199 -9.66 12.41 -7.76
C ASN A 199 -10.80 12.67 -8.76
N ASP A 200 -11.51 11.63 -9.19
CA ASP A 200 -12.60 11.72 -10.16
C ASP A 200 -13.88 12.32 -9.58
N HIS A 201 -14.10 12.17 -8.28
CA HIS A 201 -15.21 12.81 -7.55
C HIS A 201 -14.86 14.18 -7.01
N ASN A 202 -13.60 14.58 -7.01
CA ASN A 202 -13.08 15.84 -6.50
C ASN A 202 -13.48 16.13 -5.03
N HIS A 203 -13.58 15.10 -4.20
CA HIS A 203 -13.80 15.19 -2.75
C HIS A 203 -13.21 14.00 -2.00
N TYR A 204 -13.17 14.11 -0.67
CA TYR A 204 -12.83 12.99 0.21
C TYR A 204 -14.06 12.13 0.44
N GLU A 205 -13.87 10.81 0.45
CA GLU A 205 -14.92 9.85 0.75
C GLU A 205 -14.64 9.23 2.13
N GLY A 206 -15.40 9.66 3.12
CA GLY A 206 -15.34 9.16 4.49
C GLY A 206 -16.40 8.08 4.76
N PRO A 207 -16.34 7.43 5.94
CA PRO A 207 -17.38 6.51 6.35
C PRO A 207 -18.73 7.23 6.52
N ASN A 208 -19.83 6.51 6.27
CA ASN A 208 -21.17 7.07 6.45
C ASN A 208 -21.38 7.58 7.87
N GLY A 209 -21.78 8.83 7.99
CA GLY A 209 -22.02 9.49 9.27
C GLY A 209 -20.79 10.13 9.91
N SER A 210 -19.67 10.21 9.20
CA SER A 210 -18.47 10.93 9.64
C SER A 210 -18.52 12.42 9.29
#